data_7bdbfec9330226328bdfdcc1d0698004
#
_entry.id   7bdbfec9330226328bdfdcc1d0698004
#
_cell.length_a   1.000
_cell.length_b   1.000
_cell.length_c   1.000
_cell.angle_alpha   90.00
_cell.angle_beta   90.00
_cell.angle_gamma   90.00
#
_symmetry.space_group_name_H-M   'P 1'
#
loop_
_entity.id
_entity.type
_entity.pdbx_description
1 polymer ?
#
loop_
_entity_poly.entity_id
_entity_poly.type
_entity_poly.pdbx_seq_one_letter_code
_entity_poly.pdbx_strand_id
1 'polypeptide(L)'
;LMPGGSPGAAAAMASHTGSLAGNADLYRTFIRQSGALLVDEYEDLRDCATPFLRYPLPKGNRLGVLTFSGAIGIQCIDAAEENGLTLGALSAESRRKLVQASDTLGNHPVDVGPASATAGAGIFNLYKECFDILKDDENIDCLYINAYISHGLAPAYYEELLGYIGSCQAKPVVSWCYGPSRQGVVEFGKLAERCGIPFYSTTRKAVRALSYMAQYARWRALMDGGSGS
;
A
#
# COMPACT_ATOMS: atom_id res chain seq x y z
N LEU A 1 6.56 9.64 -15.85
CA LEU A 1 5.76 10.82 -16.13
C LEU A 1 5.85 11.19 -17.61
N MET A 2 4.72 11.39 -18.27
CA MET A 2 4.69 11.71 -19.70
C MET A 2 3.69 12.83 -19.95
N PRO A 3 4.15 14.10 -20.09
CA PRO A 3 3.30 15.22 -20.45
C PRO A 3 2.95 15.20 -21.96
N GLY A 4 1.95 15.97 -22.37
CA GLY A 4 1.65 16.19 -23.78
C GLY A 4 0.58 15.30 -24.41
N GLY A 5 -0.19 14.57 -23.59
CA GLY A 5 -1.25 13.67 -24.08
C GLY A 5 -2.52 14.35 -24.60
N SER A 6 -2.71 15.66 -24.37
CA SER A 6 -3.85 16.40 -24.91
C SER A 6 -3.42 17.29 -26.10
N PRO A 7 -4.34 17.64 -27.02
CA PRO A 7 -4.01 18.52 -28.15
C PRO A 7 -3.42 19.87 -27.73
N GLY A 8 -3.92 20.48 -26.65
CA GLY A 8 -3.39 21.73 -26.13
C GLY A 8 -1.99 21.60 -25.55
N ALA A 9 -1.71 20.52 -24.83
CA ALA A 9 -0.38 20.24 -24.29
C ALA A 9 0.62 19.93 -25.41
N ALA A 10 0.20 19.22 -26.46
CA ALA A 10 1.02 18.96 -27.64
C ALA A 10 1.42 20.25 -28.37
N ALA A 11 0.48 21.19 -28.54
CA ALA A 11 0.75 22.50 -29.14
C ALA A 11 1.71 23.34 -28.27
N ALA A 12 1.54 23.31 -26.95
CA ALA A 12 2.44 23.98 -26.02
C ALA A 12 3.86 23.39 -26.05
N MET A 13 4.00 22.08 -26.12
CA MET A 13 5.30 21.42 -26.24
C MET A 13 6.05 21.86 -27.51
N ALA A 14 5.35 21.92 -28.66
CA ALA A 14 5.95 22.38 -29.90
C ALA A 14 6.51 23.80 -29.80
N SER A 15 5.83 24.69 -29.07
CA SER A 15 6.28 26.08 -28.90
C SER A 15 7.39 26.27 -27.87
N HIS A 16 7.42 25.45 -26.81
CA HIS A 16 8.35 25.60 -25.70
C HIS A 16 9.65 24.81 -25.84
N THR A 17 9.60 23.64 -26.44
CA THR A 17 10.75 22.72 -26.48
C THR A 17 11.23 22.44 -27.89
N GLY A 18 10.54 22.92 -28.92
CA GLY A 18 10.83 22.62 -30.31
C GLY A 18 10.64 21.14 -30.68
N SER A 19 10.15 20.34 -29.75
CA SER A 19 9.90 18.91 -29.96
C SER A 19 8.49 18.67 -30.47
N LEU A 20 8.34 17.80 -31.46
CA LEU A 20 7.04 17.29 -31.86
C LEU A 20 6.51 16.40 -30.71
N ALA A 21 5.27 16.66 -30.28
CA ALA A 21 4.57 15.75 -29.41
C ALA A 21 4.37 14.43 -30.16
N GLY A 22 4.94 13.34 -29.64
CA GLY A 22 4.72 12.02 -30.19
C GLY A 22 3.31 11.50 -29.87
N ASN A 23 2.95 10.37 -30.48
CA ASN A 23 1.69 9.70 -30.18
C ASN A 23 1.74 9.16 -28.73
N ALA A 24 0.89 9.72 -27.84
CA ALA A 24 0.85 9.36 -26.43
C ALA A 24 0.57 7.87 -26.19
N ASP A 25 -0.28 7.25 -27.02
CA ASP A 25 -0.62 5.83 -26.89
C ASP A 25 0.54 4.93 -27.31
N LEU A 26 1.31 5.33 -28.30
CA LEU A 26 2.52 4.62 -28.71
C LEU A 26 3.57 4.65 -27.58
N TYR A 27 3.77 5.81 -26.95
CA TYR A 27 4.69 5.93 -25.82
C TYR A 27 4.23 5.13 -24.60
N ARG A 28 2.94 5.16 -24.28
CA ARG A 28 2.37 4.33 -23.19
C ARG A 28 2.58 2.84 -23.43
N THR A 29 2.36 2.42 -24.67
CA THR A 29 2.58 1.03 -25.07
C THR A 29 4.05 0.64 -24.95
N PHE A 30 4.96 1.48 -25.44
CA PHE A 30 6.40 1.27 -25.32
C PHE A 30 6.86 1.19 -23.87
N ILE A 31 6.42 2.13 -23.00
CA ILE A 31 6.74 2.14 -21.57
C ILE A 31 6.28 0.83 -20.91
N ARG A 32 5.05 0.38 -21.19
CA ARG A 32 4.54 -0.89 -20.64
C ARG A 32 5.35 -2.10 -21.09
N GLN A 33 5.75 -2.13 -22.33
CA GLN A 33 6.55 -3.23 -22.89
C GLN A 33 8.00 -3.23 -22.40
N SER A 34 8.56 -2.06 -22.11
CA SER A 34 9.94 -1.93 -21.61
C SER A 34 10.09 -2.24 -20.11
N GLY A 35 8.98 -2.51 -19.40
CA GLY A 35 8.99 -2.71 -17.92
C GLY A 35 9.12 -1.45 -17.10
N ALA A 36 9.08 -0.29 -17.75
CA ALA A 36 9.03 0.98 -17.03
C ALA A 36 7.63 1.23 -16.46
N LEU A 37 7.58 1.85 -15.29
CA LEU A 37 6.34 2.24 -14.64
C LEU A 37 5.96 3.66 -15.03
N LEU A 38 4.71 3.82 -15.47
CA LEU A 38 4.16 5.13 -15.80
C LEU A 38 3.48 5.72 -14.56
N VAL A 39 3.88 6.92 -14.20
CA VAL A 39 3.26 7.72 -13.13
C VAL A 39 2.65 8.99 -13.72
N ASP A 40 1.59 9.49 -13.09
CA ASP A 40 0.82 10.64 -13.61
C ASP A 40 1.37 11.97 -13.10
N GLU A 41 1.80 12.03 -11.84
CA GLU A 41 2.26 13.24 -11.16
C GLU A 41 3.71 13.12 -10.69
N TYR A 42 4.39 14.26 -10.47
CA TYR A 42 5.76 14.28 -9.94
C TYR A 42 5.85 13.65 -8.55
N GLU A 43 4.85 13.87 -7.71
CA GLU A 43 4.79 13.24 -6.39
C GLU A 43 4.72 11.71 -6.48
N ASP A 44 4.06 11.18 -7.49
CA ASP A 44 3.94 9.75 -7.72
C ASP A 44 5.30 9.08 -8.03
N LEU A 45 6.29 9.83 -8.53
CA LEU A 45 7.65 9.29 -8.71
C LEU A 45 8.26 8.86 -7.38
N ARG A 46 8.16 9.72 -6.37
CA ARG A 46 8.62 9.39 -5.02
C ARG A 46 7.78 8.28 -4.41
N ASP A 47 6.45 8.43 -4.50
CA ASP A 47 5.49 7.48 -3.94
C ASP A 47 5.68 6.08 -4.54
N CYS A 48 5.93 6.00 -5.85
CA CYS A 48 6.26 4.76 -6.56
C CYS A 48 7.59 4.15 -6.10
N ALA A 49 8.66 4.95 -5.99
CA ALA A 49 9.99 4.46 -5.72
C ALA A 49 10.20 3.97 -4.26
N THR A 50 9.51 4.61 -3.30
CA THR A 50 9.75 4.39 -1.87
C THR A 50 9.64 2.92 -1.44
N PRO A 51 8.60 2.14 -1.79
CA PRO A 51 8.49 0.76 -1.33
C PRO A 51 9.52 -0.17 -1.99
N PHE A 52 9.99 0.13 -3.21
CA PHE A 52 11.07 -0.64 -3.85
C PHE A 52 12.41 -0.54 -3.11
N LEU A 53 12.64 0.56 -2.40
CA LEU A 53 13.86 0.77 -1.62
C LEU A 53 13.83 0.00 -0.28
N ARG A 54 12.66 -0.49 0.13
CA ARG A 54 12.44 -1.06 1.45
C ARG A 54 12.14 -2.54 1.44
N TYR A 55 11.47 -3.03 0.41
CA TYR A 55 10.90 -4.37 0.37
C TYR A 55 11.30 -5.16 -0.88
N PRO A 56 11.33 -6.48 -0.80
CA PRO A 56 11.38 -7.32 -1.98
C PRO A 56 10.10 -7.14 -2.81
N LEU A 57 10.15 -7.54 -4.07
CA LEU A 57 8.97 -7.56 -4.91
C LEU A 57 7.92 -8.52 -4.37
N PRO A 58 6.63 -8.17 -4.39
CA PRO A 58 5.57 -9.09 -4.00
C PRO A 58 5.51 -10.28 -4.95
N LYS A 59 5.09 -11.43 -4.45
CA LYS A 59 4.95 -12.65 -5.25
C LYS A 59 3.75 -12.62 -6.21
N GLY A 60 2.78 -11.73 -5.94
CA GLY A 60 1.57 -11.55 -6.72
C GLY A 60 0.92 -10.20 -6.43
N ASN A 61 -0.40 -10.11 -6.61
CA ASN A 61 -1.17 -8.88 -6.47
C ASN A 61 -2.24 -8.95 -5.36
N ARG A 62 -2.15 -9.93 -4.44
CA ARG A 62 -3.15 -10.15 -3.38
C ARG A 62 -2.84 -9.27 -2.18
N LEU A 63 -3.73 -8.29 -1.94
CA LEU A 63 -3.60 -7.30 -0.89
C LEU A 63 -4.20 -7.79 0.43
N GLY A 64 -3.42 -7.73 1.50
CA GLY A 64 -3.90 -7.82 2.88
C GLY A 64 -4.19 -6.43 3.42
N VAL A 65 -5.33 -6.28 4.10
CA VAL A 65 -5.78 -4.99 4.65
C VAL A 65 -6.03 -5.12 6.14
N LEU A 66 -5.29 -4.32 6.93
CA LEU A 66 -5.46 -4.19 8.37
C LEU A 66 -5.81 -2.73 8.70
N THR A 67 -6.96 -2.49 9.29
CA THR A 67 -7.51 -1.16 9.48
C THR A 67 -8.17 -0.97 10.85
N PHE A 68 -8.35 0.30 11.27
CA PHE A 68 -9.19 0.70 12.40
C PHE A 68 -10.58 1.18 11.96
N SER A 69 -10.97 0.96 10.70
CA SER A 69 -12.26 1.43 10.18
C SER A 69 -12.71 0.62 8.97
N GLY A 70 -13.91 0.06 9.04
CA GLY A 70 -14.53 -0.62 7.92
C GLY A 70 -14.66 0.26 6.68
N ALA A 71 -14.99 1.54 6.83
CA ALA A 71 -15.08 2.49 5.72
C ALA A 71 -13.73 2.67 4.99
N ILE A 72 -12.63 2.73 5.75
CA ILE A 72 -11.27 2.79 5.17
C ILE A 72 -10.93 1.46 4.49
N GLY A 73 -11.34 0.34 5.06
CA GLY A 73 -11.18 -0.98 4.46
C GLY A 73 -11.87 -1.08 3.09
N ILE A 74 -13.10 -0.60 2.98
CA ILE A 74 -13.85 -0.55 1.71
C ILE A 74 -13.15 0.37 0.69
N GLN A 75 -12.76 1.58 1.11
CA GLN A 75 -12.00 2.50 0.25
C GLN A 75 -10.68 1.89 -0.25
N CYS A 76 -10.04 1.06 0.57
CA CYS A 76 -8.83 0.35 0.20
C CYS A 76 -9.08 -0.71 -0.87
N ILE A 77 -10.22 -1.42 -0.81
CA ILE A 77 -10.62 -2.39 -1.83
C ILE A 77 -10.88 -1.69 -3.17
N ASP A 78 -11.65 -0.60 -3.17
CA ASP A 78 -11.92 0.18 -4.38
C ASP A 78 -10.60 0.63 -5.03
N ALA A 79 -9.69 1.18 -4.24
CA ALA A 79 -8.38 1.61 -4.73
C ALA A 79 -7.52 0.43 -5.24
N ALA A 80 -7.64 -0.76 -4.64
CA ALA A 80 -6.93 -1.95 -5.07
C ALA A 80 -7.40 -2.42 -6.45
N GLU A 81 -8.69 -2.57 -6.64
CA GLU A 81 -9.30 -3.01 -7.90
C GLU A 81 -9.02 -2.03 -9.04
N GLU A 82 -9.15 -0.72 -8.80
CA GLU A 82 -8.80 0.33 -9.76
C GLU A 82 -7.34 0.25 -10.25
N ASN A 83 -6.45 -0.28 -9.43
CA ASN A 83 -5.00 -0.34 -9.70
C ASN A 83 -4.49 -1.78 -9.98
N GLY A 84 -5.38 -2.76 -10.18
CA GLY A 84 -5.03 -4.13 -10.57
C GLY A 84 -4.47 -4.99 -9.43
N LEU A 85 -4.70 -4.59 -8.18
CA LEU A 85 -4.59 -5.46 -7.01
C LEU A 85 -5.93 -6.14 -6.73
N THR A 86 -5.91 -7.21 -5.97
CA THR A 86 -7.12 -7.92 -5.51
C THR A 86 -7.07 -8.10 -4.00
N LEU A 87 -8.21 -8.04 -3.33
CA LEU A 87 -8.25 -8.39 -1.92
C LEU A 87 -7.92 -9.87 -1.75
N GLY A 88 -6.90 -10.19 -0.94
CA GLY A 88 -6.49 -11.56 -0.71
C GLY A 88 -7.55 -12.35 0.06
N ALA A 89 -7.86 -13.55 -0.38
CA ALA A 89 -8.74 -14.45 0.37
C ALA A 89 -7.96 -15.11 1.51
N LEU A 90 -8.32 -14.79 2.75
CA LEU A 90 -7.67 -15.38 3.92
C LEU A 90 -7.73 -16.91 3.88
N SER A 91 -6.62 -17.56 4.24
CA SER A 91 -6.61 -19.00 4.46
C SER A 91 -7.56 -19.40 5.60
N ALA A 92 -8.02 -20.63 5.61
CA ALA A 92 -8.89 -21.14 6.69
C ALA A 92 -8.21 -21.03 8.06
N GLU A 93 -6.88 -21.21 8.11
CA GLU A 93 -6.11 -21.09 9.33
C GLU A 93 -6.03 -19.66 9.82
N SER A 94 -5.73 -18.70 8.94
CA SER A 94 -5.68 -17.27 9.28
C SER A 94 -7.04 -16.78 9.78
N ARG A 95 -8.12 -17.15 9.09
CA ARG A 95 -9.48 -16.83 9.54
C ARG A 95 -9.77 -17.37 10.94
N ARG A 96 -9.41 -18.63 11.21
CA ARG A 96 -9.59 -19.24 12.54
C ARG A 96 -8.80 -18.51 13.63
N LYS A 97 -7.53 -18.15 13.37
CA LYS A 97 -6.68 -17.40 14.29
C LYS A 97 -7.27 -16.01 14.58
N LEU A 98 -7.72 -15.30 13.56
CA LEU A 98 -8.37 -14.00 13.72
C LEU A 98 -9.62 -14.06 14.59
N VAL A 99 -10.50 -15.06 14.35
CA VAL A 99 -11.70 -15.27 15.19
C VAL A 99 -11.34 -15.65 16.62
N GLN A 100 -10.25 -16.39 16.85
CA GLN A 100 -9.76 -16.69 18.19
C GLN A 100 -9.22 -15.45 18.92
N ALA A 101 -8.59 -14.53 18.19
CA ALA A 101 -8.11 -13.24 18.75
C ALA A 101 -9.28 -12.31 19.10
N SER A 102 -10.31 -12.26 18.25
CA SER A 102 -11.59 -11.57 18.53
C SER A 102 -12.66 -12.09 17.56
N ASP A 103 -13.86 -12.32 18.07
CA ASP A 103 -15.03 -12.79 17.31
C ASP A 103 -15.44 -11.84 16.16
N THR A 104 -15.04 -10.58 16.25
CA THR A 104 -15.31 -9.56 15.22
C THR A 104 -14.36 -9.59 14.03
N LEU A 105 -13.27 -10.38 14.08
CA LEU A 105 -12.16 -10.32 13.11
C LEU A 105 -12.18 -11.38 12.00
N GLY A 106 -13.25 -12.16 11.87
CA GLY A 106 -13.34 -13.26 10.91
C GLY A 106 -13.41 -12.87 9.43
N ASN A 107 -13.48 -11.58 9.11
CA ASN A 107 -13.63 -11.03 7.76
C ASN A 107 -12.35 -10.33 7.28
N HIS A 108 -12.25 -10.15 5.96
CA HIS A 108 -11.24 -9.34 5.31
C HIS A 108 -11.93 -8.26 4.47
N PRO A 109 -11.60 -6.98 4.64
CA PRO A 109 -10.52 -6.37 5.46
C PRO A 109 -10.62 -6.69 6.95
N VAL A 110 -9.45 -6.84 7.60
CA VAL A 110 -9.39 -7.03 9.05
C VAL A 110 -9.55 -5.67 9.73
N ASP A 111 -10.72 -5.43 10.32
CA ASP A 111 -11.05 -4.18 11.00
C ASP A 111 -11.03 -4.36 12.52
N VAL A 112 -10.01 -3.81 13.16
CA VAL A 112 -9.87 -3.83 14.62
C VAL A 112 -10.64 -2.69 15.33
N GLY A 113 -11.29 -1.81 14.55
CA GLY A 113 -12.06 -0.68 15.10
C GLY A 113 -13.11 -1.10 16.12
N PRO A 114 -13.97 -2.08 15.86
CA PRO A 114 -14.94 -2.58 16.85
C PRO A 114 -14.30 -3.08 18.14
N ALA A 115 -13.19 -3.81 18.06
CA ALA A 115 -12.47 -4.32 19.22
C ALA A 115 -11.77 -3.21 20.02
N SER A 116 -11.44 -2.08 19.41
CA SER A 116 -10.74 -0.96 20.06
C SER A 116 -11.55 -0.33 21.19
N ALA A 117 -12.88 -0.39 21.12
CA ALA A 117 -13.78 0.18 22.14
C ALA A 117 -13.64 -0.53 23.51
N THR A 118 -13.26 -1.80 23.51
CA THR A 118 -13.17 -2.63 24.73
C THR A 118 -11.74 -3.00 25.10
N ALA A 119 -10.82 -2.99 24.15
CA ALA A 119 -9.45 -3.46 24.36
C ALA A 119 -8.54 -2.47 25.08
N GLY A 120 -8.88 -1.16 25.13
CA GLY A 120 -8.00 -0.15 25.72
C GLY A 120 -6.58 -0.21 25.11
N ALA A 121 -5.54 -0.19 25.97
CA ALA A 121 -4.15 -0.31 25.53
C ALA A 121 -3.82 -1.67 24.90
N GLY A 122 -4.61 -2.71 25.18
CA GLY A 122 -4.47 -4.03 24.58
C GLY A 122 -4.71 -4.07 23.08
N ILE A 123 -5.29 -3.01 22.51
CA ILE A 123 -5.52 -2.89 21.06
C ILE A 123 -4.23 -3.01 20.24
N PHE A 124 -3.10 -2.55 20.76
CA PHE A 124 -1.81 -2.64 20.05
C PHE A 124 -1.31 -4.08 19.94
N ASN A 125 -1.53 -4.90 21.00
CA ASN A 125 -1.21 -6.33 20.95
C ASN A 125 -2.11 -7.05 19.95
N LEU A 126 -3.41 -6.75 19.96
CA LEU A 126 -4.34 -7.30 19.00
C LEU A 126 -3.98 -6.91 17.56
N TYR A 127 -3.62 -5.64 17.33
CA TYR A 127 -3.19 -5.17 16.01
C TYR A 127 -1.94 -5.89 15.53
N LYS A 128 -0.96 -6.08 16.41
CA LYS A 128 0.26 -6.83 16.13
C LYS A 128 -0.03 -8.29 15.79
N GLU A 129 -0.90 -8.94 16.55
CA GLU A 129 -1.34 -10.32 16.29
C GLU A 129 -2.04 -10.43 14.92
N CYS A 130 -2.95 -9.51 14.59
CA CYS A 130 -3.60 -9.45 13.29
C CYS A 130 -2.59 -9.22 12.15
N PHE A 131 -1.61 -8.33 12.37
CA PHE A 131 -0.54 -8.10 11.40
C PHE A 131 0.27 -9.38 11.15
N ASP A 132 0.65 -10.10 12.18
CA ASP A 132 1.41 -11.35 12.05
C ASP A 132 0.62 -12.42 11.27
N ILE A 133 -0.67 -12.57 11.58
CA ILE A 133 -1.54 -13.50 10.86
C ILE A 133 -1.60 -13.16 9.37
N LEU A 134 -1.79 -11.88 9.00
CA LEU A 134 -1.83 -11.44 7.61
C LEU A 134 -0.47 -11.56 6.92
N LYS A 135 0.60 -11.19 7.61
CA LYS A 135 1.98 -11.28 7.11
C LYS A 135 2.35 -12.73 6.76
N ASP A 136 1.91 -13.69 7.56
CA ASP A 136 2.25 -15.11 7.40
C ASP A 136 1.28 -15.86 6.49
N ASP A 137 0.13 -15.28 6.12
CA ASP A 137 -0.83 -15.91 5.21
C ASP A 137 -0.29 -16.00 3.78
N GLU A 138 -0.24 -17.22 3.23
CA GLU A 138 0.26 -17.51 1.87
C GLU A 138 -0.59 -16.88 0.76
N ASN A 139 -1.84 -16.52 1.06
CA ASN A 139 -2.76 -15.88 0.13
C ASN A 139 -2.64 -14.35 0.12
N ILE A 140 -1.68 -13.78 0.84
CA ILE A 140 -1.40 -12.35 0.91
C ILE A 140 0.01 -12.09 0.34
N ASP A 141 0.14 -11.16 -0.59
CA ASP A 141 1.41 -10.84 -1.25
C ASP A 141 1.98 -9.50 -0.79
N CYS A 142 1.14 -8.56 -0.38
CA CYS A 142 1.51 -7.25 0.14
C CYS A 142 0.46 -6.75 1.14
N LEU A 143 0.80 -5.77 1.97
CA LEU A 143 -0.02 -5.31 3.08
C LEU A 143 -0.24 -3.81 3.06
N TYR A 144 -1.48 -3.41 3.26
CA TYR A 144 -1.86 -2.06 3.64
C TYR A 144 -2.25 -2.05 5.11
N ILE A 145 -1.65 -1.15 5.86
CA ILE A 145 -1.99 -0.91 7.28
C ILE A 145 -2.50 0.51 7.49
N ASN A 146 -3.48 0.63 8.36
CA ASN A 146 -4.07 1.91 8.72
C ASN A 146 -4.12 2.05 10.24
N ALA A 147 -3.86 3.27 10.74
CA ALA A 147 -3.96 3.58 12.16
C ALA A 147 -4.91 4.76 12.40
N TYR A 148 -5.55 4.75 13.56
CA TYR A 148 -6.30 5.89 14.07
C TYR A 148 -5.50 6.56 15.19
N ILE A 149 -5.21 7.85 15.03
CA ILE A 149 -4.42 8.64 15.99
C ILE A 149 -5.37 9.35 16.93
N SER A 150 -5.56 8.80 18.13
CA SER A 150 -6.39 9.41 19.18
C SER A 150 -5.58 10.36 20.07
N HIS A 151 -6.26 11.31 20.68
CA HIS A 151 -5.63 12.26 21.63
C HIS A 151 -5.15 11.62 22.95
N GLY A 152 -5.61 10.41 23.27
CA GLY A 152 -5.36 9.77 24.58
C GLY A 152 -4.26 8.72 24.59
N LEU A 153 -3.64 8.41 23.44
CA LEU A 153 -2.62 7.35 23.36
C LEU A 153 -1.21 7.94 23.33
N ALA A 154 -0.36 7.44 24.21
CA ALA A 154 1.03 7.88 24.28
C ALA A 154 1.78 7.52 22.98
N PRO A 155 2.61 8.43 22.42
CA PRO A 155 3.41 8.17 21.22
C PRO A 155 4.25 6.90 21.29
N ALA A 156 4.70 6.49 22.47
CA ALA A 156 5.50 5.29 22.70
C ALA A 156 4.83 3.99 22.20
N TYR A 157 3.51 3.87 22.30
CA TYR A 157 2.79 2.69 21.80
C TYR A 157 2.88 2.57 20.27
N TYR A 158 2.76 3.70 19.56
CA TYR A 158 2.91 3.70 18.11
C TYR A 158 4.36 3.40 17.70
N GLU A 159 5.34 3.89 18.45
CA GLU A 159 6.76 3.64 18.19
C GLU A 159 7.09 2.16 18.33
N GLU A 160 6.63 1.51 19.38
CA GLU A 160 6.81 0.06 19.56
C GLU A 160 6.14 -0.74 18.44
N LEU A 161 4.86 -0.44 18.13
CA LEU A 161 4.13 -1.13 17.07
C LEU A 161 4.78 -0.95 15.70
N LEU A 162 5.09 0.28 15.32
CA LEU A 162 5.69 0.58 14.03
C LEU A 162 7.13 0.05 13.92
N GLY A 163 7.90 0.09 15.02
CA GLY A 163 9.21 -0.55 15.08
C GLY A 163 9.14 -2.05 14.83
N TYR A 164 8.16 -2.71 15.42
CA TYR A 164 7.90 -4.13 15.18
C TYR A 164 7.51 -4.41 13.71
N ILE A 165 6.51 -3.71 13.19
CA ILE A 165 6.05 -3.88 11.80
C ILE A 165 7.19 -3.59 10.82
N GLY A 166 7.94 -2.51 11.02
CA GLY A 166 9.04 -2.09 10.15
C GLY A 166 10.24 -3.04 10.16
N SER A 167 10.39 -3.87 11.21
CA SER A 167 11.39 -4.94 11.24
C SER A 167 11.03 -6.14 10.35
N CYS A 168 9.77 -6.26 9.94
CA CYS A 168 9.27 -7.35 9.11
C CYS A 168 9.48 -7.03 7.62
N GLN A 169 10.45 -7.72 6.97
CA GLN A 169 10.81 -7.48 5.57
C GLN A 169 10.27 -8.53 4.59
N ALA A 170 9.41 -9.45 5.05
CA ALA A 170 8.98 -10.60 4.22
C ALA A 170 8.05 -10.23 3.07
N LYS A 171 7.23 -9.20 3.26
CA LYS A 171 6.25 -8.70 2.28
C LYS A 171 6.26 -7.17 2.28
N PRO A 172 5.96 -6.51 1.15
CA PRO A 172 5.78 -5.07 1.12
C PRO A 172 4.64 -4.63 2.04
N VAL A 173 4.93 -3.63 2.88
CA VAL A 173 3.95 -2.98 3.77
C VAL A 173 3.92 -1.50 3.45
N VAL A 174 2.73 -0.93 3.34
CA VAL A 174 2.51 0.52 3.21
C VAL A 174 1.54 1.00 4.25
N SER A 175 1.63 2.27 4.63
CA SER A 175 0.81 2.81 5.71
C SER A 175 0.16 4.15 5.38
N TRP A 176 -0.96 4.37 6.05
CA TRP A 176 -1.63 5.65 6.20
C TRP A 176 -2.26 5.74 7.58
N CYS A 177 -2.54 6.95 8.05
CA CYS A 177 -3.28 7.15 9.29
C CYS A 177 -4.24 8.33 9.18
N TYR A 178 -5.19 8.35 10.11
CA TYR A 178 -6.12 9.46 10.27
C TYR A 178 -6.35 9.72 11.77
N GLY A 179 -6.88 10.88 12.07
CA GLY A 179 -7.19 11.28 13.45
C GLY A 179 -7.59 12.75 13.54
N PRO A 180 -8.06 13.17 14.71
CA PRO A 180 -8.54 14.54 14.93
C PRO A 180 -7.41 15.59 14.90
N SER A 181 -6.16 15.19 15.12
CA SER A 181 -5.00 16.09 15.13
C SER A 181 -4.20 15.99 13.84
N ARG A 182 -4.20 17.05 13.04
CA ARG A 182 -3.33 17.12 11.84
C ARG A 182 -1.85 16.96 12.20
N GLN A 183 -1.41 17.55 13.31
CA GLN A 183 -0.04 17.42 13.77
C GLN A 183 0.27 15.96 14.16
N GLY A 184 -0.64 15.30 14.89
CA GLY A 184 -0.47 13.88 15.24
C GLY A 184 -0.36 12.98 14.03
N VAL A 185 -1.12 13.24 12.96
CA VAL A 185 -1.00 12.50 11.67
C VAL A 185 0.37 12.71 11.04
N VAL A 186 0.89 13.94 11.04
CA VAL A 186 2.23 14.24 10.50
C VAL A 186 3.33 13.57 11.33
N GLU A 187 3.23 13.60 12.65
CA GLU A 187 4.21 12.98 13.56
C GLU A 187 4.20 11.45 13.40
N PHE A 188 3.01 10.84 13.29
CA PHE A 188 2.89 9.42 13.00
C PHE A 188 3.54 9.06 11.67
N GLY A 189 3.31 9.83 10.62
CA GLY A 189 3.93 9.59 9.31
C GLY A 189 5.46 9.60 9.38
N LYS A 190 6.04 10.61 10.05
CA LYS A 190 7.49 10.67 10.28
C LYS A 190 8.01 9.48 11.09
N LEU A 191 7.24 9.02 12.05
CA LEU A 191 7.57 7.86 12.86
C LEU A 191 7.55 6.57 12.01
N ALA A 192 6.50 6.36 11.21
CA ALA A 192 6.39 5.23 10.30
C ALA A 192 7.59 5.18 9.34
N GLU A 193 7.95 6.31 8.72
CA GLU A 193 9.11 6.42 7.83
C GLU A 193 10.44 6.09 8.55
N ARG A 194 10.64 6.58 9.78
CA ARG A 194 11.81 6.23 10.60
C ARG A 194 11.88 4.74 10.92
N CYS A 195 10.73 4.11 11.14
CA CYS A 195 10.62 2.67 11.36
C CYS A 195 10.73 1.84 10.05
N GLY A 196 10.91 2.49 8.90
CA GLY A 196 11.08 1.82 7.61
C GLY A 196 9.78 1.45 6.91
N ILE A 197 8.63 1.98 7.35
CA ILE A 197 7.34 1.75 6.72
C ILE A 197 6.99 2.95 5.84
N PRO A 198 6.85 2.79 4.51
CA PRO A 198 6.39 3.85 3.62
C PRO A 198 5.04 4.41 4.07
N PHE A 199 4.98 5.72 4.25
CA PHE A 199 3.80 6.45 4.65
C PHE A 199 3.29 7.35 3.53
N TYR A 200 1.98 7.36 3.33
CA TYR A 200 1.33 8.10 2.24
C TYR A 200 0.29 9.07 2.77
N SER A 201 -0.07 10.07 1.97
CA SER A 201 -1.05 11.08 2.36
C SER A 201 -2.50 10.63 2.23
N THR A 202 -2.75 9.52 1.52
CA THR A 202 -4.08 8.92 1.34
C THR A 202 -3.99 7.41 1.15
N THR A 203 -5.08 6.69 1.47
CA THR A 203 -5.25 5.27 1.15
C THR A 203 -4.98 4.97 -0.33
N ARG A 204 -5.52 5.78 -1.26
CA ARG A 204 -5.34 5.58 -2.71
C ARG A 204 -3.86 5.64 -3.11
N LYS A 205 -3.09 6.60 -2.60
CA LYS A 205 -1.66 6.71 -2.87
C LYS A 205 -0.88 5.51 -2.32
N ALA A 206 -1.20 5.07 -1.10
CA ALA A 206 -0.58 3.91 -0.48
C ALA A 206 -0.82 2.63 -1.30
N VAL A 207 -2.07 2.37 -1.67
CA VAL A 207 -2.43 1.19 -2.47
C VAL A 207 -1.82 1.24 -3.86
N ARG A 208 -1.82 2.42 -4.52
CA ARG A 208 -1.19 2.60 -5.82
C ARG A 208 0.32 2.34 -5.79
N ALA A 209 1.00 2.67 -4.71
CA ALA A 209 2.42 2.36 -4.56
C ALA A 209 2.69 0.85 -4.55
N LEU A 210 1.86 0.05 -3.88
CA LEU A 210 1.92 -1.42 -3.94
C LEU A 210 1.61 -1.96 -5.33
N SER A 211 0.65 -1.34 -6.04
CA SER A 211 0.29 -1.77 -7.39
C SER A 211 1.45 -1.63 -8.38
N TYR A 212 2.26 -0.58 -8.26
CA TYR A 212 3.48 -0.42 -9.05
C TYR A 212 4.47 -1.56 -8.82
N MET A 213 4.67 -1.98 -7.56
CA MET A 213 5.52 -3.13 -7.26
C MET A 213 4.98 -4.43 -7.87
N ALA A 214 3.67 -4.68 -7.76
CA ALA A 214 3.03 -5.87 -8.33
C ALA A 214 3.08 -5.87 -9.86
N GLN A 215 2.88 -4.71 -10.51
CA GLN A 215 3.02 -4.57 -11.97
C GLN A 215 4.45 -4.90 -12.42
N TYR A 216 5.46 -4.36 -11.75
CA TYR A 216 6.85 -4.63 -12.07
C TYR A 216 7.23 -6.08 -11.79
N ALA A 217 6.78 -6.67 -10.69
CA ALA A 217 7.01 -8.08 -10.39
C ALA A 217 6.43 -8.99 -11.48
N ARG A 218 5.22 -8.72 -11.93
CA ARG A 218 4.57 -9.47 -13.02
C ARG A 218 5.34 -9.33 -14.34
N TRP A 219 5.77 -8.11 -14.68
CA TRP A 219 6.57 -7.90 -15.90
C TRP A 219 7.89 -8.68 -15.83
N ARG A 220 8.61 -8.63 -14.73
CA ARG A 220 9.84 -9.41 -14.53
C ARG A 220 9.62 -10.90 -14.70
N ALA A 221 8.58 -11.44 -14.06
CA ALA A 221 8.27 -12.87 -14.18
C ALA A 221 8.02 -13.31 -15.62
N LEU A 222 7.40 -12.46 -16.45
CA LEU A 222 7.18 -12.73 -17.87
C LEU A 222 8.50 -12.74 -18.65
N MET A 223 9.44 -11.86 -18.32
CA MET A 223 10.75 -11.79 -18.99
C MET A 223 11.65 -12.95 -18.59
N ASP A 224 11.68 -13.30 -17.29
CA ASP A 224 12.49 -14.39 -16.77
C ASP A 224 11.97 -15.77 -17.26
N GLY A 225 10.64 -15.93 -17.42
CA GLY A 225 10.01 -17.14 -17.94
C GLY A 225 10.09 -17.31 -19.47
N GLY A 226 10.33 -16.22 -20.23
CA GLY A 226 10.46 -16.25 -21.69
C GLY A 226 11.87 -16.56 -22.22
N SER A 227 12.88 -16.62 -21.34
CA SER A 227 14.28 -16.91 -21.71
C SER A 227 14.66 -18.39 -21.66
N GLY A 228 13.66 -19.30 -21.51
CA GLY A 228 13.85 -20.75 -21.36
C GLY A 228 13.29 -21.62 -22.50
N SER A 229 13.08 -21.05 -23.72
CA SER A 229 12.61 -21.82 -24.87
C SER A 229 13.54 -21.71 -26.07
#